data_15777e17d47dc7583b9f73645c6031eb
#
_entry.id   15777e17d47dc7583b9f73645c6031eb
#
_cell.length_a   1.000
_cell.length_b   1.000
_cell.length_c   1.000
_cell.angle_alpha   90.00
_cell.angle_beta   90.00
_cell.angle_gamma   90.00
#
_symmetry.space_group_name_H-M   'P 1'
#
loop_
_entity.id
_entity.type
_entity.pdbx_description
1 polymer ?
#
loop_
_entity_poly.entity_id
_entity_poly.type
_entity_poly.pdbx_seq_one_letter_code
_entity_poly.pdbx_strand_id
1 'polypeptide(L)'
;NYLGSMYLNRYYFGGPFPKPDFVFTFHICDTHFKWYQIVAEHFGVPSFGIDIPVTARIGDRIEARQEYLAAQIFDSIDWLEKTTHQKFDDERFIELLHNLSETESLWAEICILNQAIPAPLDQRALFTLYFPGFMLFYQKETPAFYRELRDEVAHRVADGIAAWPYEKARILHDSQPPWHWMKVFRIMEQYGAVSVGSQYAFCAGCSFDVDNQGIWHAPRSIKEQGIVLKNREDAVRFLAGWQLGRLMFSIFSGTPEDKNQHLLQMVQQWHCDGIVFHLNRGCEGVAQLQLENRLAMVKAGIPVGSFEGNMADHREFDEAQTIDRIESFMESLGLTKLELA
;
A
#
# COMPACT_ATOMS: atom_id res chain seq x y z
N ASN A 1 18.82 -7.46 -3.86
CA ASN A 1 19.71 -7.16 -2.71
C ASN A 1 19.67 -8.26 -1.64
N TYR A 2 18.49 -8.68 -1.13
CA TYR A 2 18.39 -9.71 -0.08
C TYR A 2 19.06 -11.04 -0.47
N LEU A 3 18.72 -11.62 -1.63
CA LEU A 3 19.32 -12.85 -2.12
C LEU A 3 20.83 -12.71 -2.32
N GLY A 4 21.29 -11.55 -2.85
CA GLY A 4 22.71 -11.26 -2.95
C GLY A 4 23.41 -11.26 -1.59
N SER A 5 22.82 -10.61 -0.59
CA SER A 5 23.34 -10.62 0.80
C SER A 5 23.38 -12.03 1.39
N MET A 6 22.35 -12.84 1.15
CA MET A 6 22.28 -14.23 1.57
C MET A 6 23.38 -15.08 0.95
N TYR A 7 23.56 -15.03 -0.40
CA TYR A 7 24.60 -15.81 -1.10
C TYR A 7 26.02 -15.37 -0.74
N LEU A 8 26.22 -14.07 -0.45
CA LEU A 8 27.50 -13.55 0.01
C LEU A 8 27.73 -13.75 1.52
N ASN A 9 26.78 -14.29 2.23
CA ASN A 9 26.77 -14.42 3.70
C ASN A 9 27.12 -13.09 4.40
N ARG A 10 26.53 -11.99 3.93
CA ARG A 10 26.72 -10.64 4.50
C ARG A 10 25.36 -10.02 4.82
N TYR A 11 25.12 -9.84 6.10
CA TYR A 11 23.90 -9.19 6.52
C TYR A 11 23.98 -7.67 6.36
N TYR A 12 22.87 -7.05 6.00
CA TYR A 12 22.80 -5.60 5.75
C TYR A 12 23.23 -4.76 6.95
N PHE A 13 22.89 -5.19 8.15
CA PHE A 13 23.25 -4.50 9.39
C PHE A 13 24.60 -4.98 9.98
N GLY A 14 25.36 -5.75 9.25
CA GLY A 14 26.64 -6.28 9.64
C GLY A 14 26.62 -7.75 10.08
N GLY A 15 27.75 -8.41 9.99
CA GLY A 15 27.90 -9.82 10.33
C GLY A 15 27.42 -10.82 9.26
N PRO A 16 27.34 -12.11 9.61
CA PRO A 16 26.84 -13.15 8.72
C PRO A 16 25.33 -13.01 8.49
N PHE A 17 24.86 -13.51 7.37
CA PHE A 17 23.43 -13.51 7.06
C PHE A 17 22.70 -14.47 8.03
N PRO A 18 21.63 -14.03 8.72
CA PRO A 18 20.92 -14.86 9.69
C PRO A 18 20.18 -16.00 8.99
N LYS A 19 20.39 -17.24 9.48
CA LYS A 19 19.64 -18.39 9.01
C LYS A 19 18.22 -18.34 9.61
N PRO A 20 17.15 -18.39 8.78
CA PRO A 20 15.79 -18.51 9.31
C PRO A 20 15.52 -19.92 9.84
N ASP A 21 14.62 -20.05 10.81
CA ASP A 21 14.15 -21.36 11.29
C ASP A 21 13.13 -21.97 10.33
N PHE A 22 12.33 -21.11 9.69
CA PHE A 22 11.37 -21.46 8.65
C PHE A 22 11.08 -20.25 7.75
N VAL A 23 10.36 -20.49 6.66
CA VAL A 23 9.87 -19.45 5.76
C VAL A 23 8.35 -19.50 5.69
N PHE A 24 7.72 -18.36 5.94
CA PHE A 24 6.27 -18.17 5.84
C PHE A 24 5.97 -17.00 4.91
N THR A 25 5.09 -17.19 3.91
CA THR A 25 4.85 -16.17 2.89
C THR A 25 3.41 -16.15 2.40
N PHE A 26 3.04 -15.05 1.76
CA PHE A 26 1.84 -14.92 0.95
C PHE A 26 2.23 -14.81 -0.52
N HIS A 27 1.51 -15.51 -1.39
CA HIS A 27 1.68 -15.41 -2.83
C HIS A 27 0.96 -14.15 -3.34
N ILE A 28 1.55 -12.98 -3.10
CA ILE A 28 1.05 -11.70 -3.62
C ILE A 28 1.55 -11.49 -5.05
N CYS A 29 2.82 -11.84 -5.32
CA CYS A 29 3.43 -11.77 -6.63
C CYS A 29 4.51 -12.85 -6.79
N ASP A 30 4.82 -13.21 -8.03
CA ASP A 30 5.80 -14.27 -8.34
C ASP A 30 7.19 -13.97 -7.81
N THR A 31 7.60 -12.71 -7.80
CA THR A 31 8.91 -12.29 -7.25
C THR A 31 9.04 -12.64 -5.78
N HIS A 32 8.03 -12.33 -4.95
CA HIS A 32 8.03 -12.68 -3.54
C HIS A 32 7.99 -14.19 -3.34
N PHE A 33 7.11 -14.88 -4.05
CA PHE A 33 6.96 -16.33 -3.91
C PHE A 33 8.27 -17.06 -4.26
N LYS A 34 8.90 -16.72 -5.37
CA LYS A 34 10.18 -17.28 -5.78
C LYS A 34 11.32 -16.92 -4.84
N TRP A 35 11.33 -15.69 -4.34
CA TRP A 35 12.32 -15.28 -3.35
C TRP A 35 12.27 -16.15 -2.09
N TYR A 36 11.08 -16.33 -1.50
CA TYR A 36 10.91 -17.15 -0.30
C TYR A 36 11.23 -18.63 -0.56
N GLN A 37 10.86 -19.17 -1.72
CA GLN A 37 11.23 -20.51 -2.12
C GLN A 37 12.76 -20.69 -2.16
N ILE A 38 13.48 -19.77 -2.81
CA ILE A 38 14.95 -19.80 -2.88
C ILE A 38 15.57 -19.73 -1.49
N VAL A 39 15.04 -18.91 -0.58
CA VAL A 39 15.53 -18.84 0.81
C VAL A 39 15.33 -20.16 1.53
N ALA A 40 14.16 -20.77 1.44
CA ALA A 40 13.88 -22.06 2.07
C ALA A 40 14.79 -23.17 1.54
N GLU A 41 14.98 -23.24 0.23
CA GLU A 41 15.87 -24.22 -0.42
C GLU A 41 17.34 -24.00 -0.01
N HIS A 42 17.81 -22.75 -0.03
CA HIS A 42 19.21 -22.42 0.32
C HIS A 42 19.56 -22.83 1.75
N PHE A 43 18.66 -22.61 2.69
CA PHE A 43 18.91 -22.93 4.10
C PHE A 43 18.44 -24.32 4.52
N GLY A 44 17.70 -25.03 3.65
CA GLY A 44 17.12 -26.33 3.96
C GLY A 44 16.11 -26.26 5.10
N VAL A 45 15.26 -25.25 5.13
CA VAL A 45 14.28 -25.01 6.19
C VAL A 45 12.85 -25.24 5.71
N PRO A 46 11.92 -25.59 6.62
CA PRO A 46 10.50 -25.70 6.26
C PRO A 46 9.94 -24.41 5.68
N SER A 47 8.98 -24.53 4.76
CA SER A 47 8.29 -23.37 4.20
C SER A 47 6.79 -23.61 4.07
N PHE A 48 6.01 -22.56 4.25
CA PHE A 48 4.56 -22.52 4.00
C PHE A 48 4.21 -21.25 3.23
N GLY A 49 3.36 -21.40 2.22
CA GLY A 49 2.86 -20.27 1.43
C GLY A 49 1.33 -20.27 1.41
N ILE A 50 0.73 -19.13 1.70
CA ILE A 50 -0.70 -18.89 1.52
C ILE A 50 -0.90 -18.32 0.11
N ASP A 51 -1.70 -18.98 -0.68
CA ASP A 51 -2.08 -18.54 -2.01
C ASP A 51 -3.28 -17.58 -1.94
N ILE A 52 -3.17 -16.45 -2.63
CA ILE A 52 -4.24 -15.46 -2.67
C ILE A 52 -5.15 -15.75 -3.87
N PRO A 53 -6.44 -16.07 -3.65
CA PRO A 53 -7.33 -16.43 -4.74
C PRO A 53 -7.57 -15.26 -5.70
N VAL A 54 -7.08 -15.40 -6.92
CA VAL A 54 -7.25 -14.43 -8.01
C VAL A 54 -8.67 -14.51 -8.57
N THR A 55 -9.21 -13.41 -9.05
CA THR A 55 -10.52 -13.33 -9.71
C THR A 55 -10.43 -12.50 -11.00
N ALA A 56 -11.30 -12.83 -11.95
CA ALA A 56 -11.43 -12.04 -13.18
C ALA A 56 -12.13 -10.69 -12.95
N ARG A 57 -12.89 -10.55 -11.85
CA ARG A 57 -13.58 -9.32 -11.46
C ARG A 57 -13.65 -9.21 -9.95
N ILE A 58 -13.53 -7.97 -9.45
CA ILE A 58 -13.74 -7.66 -8.03
C ILE A 58 -15.17 -8.09 -7.64
N GLY A 59 -15.29 -8.77 -6.51
CA GLY A 59 -16.57 -9.25 -5.99
C GLY A 59 -17.04 -10.61 -6.53
N ASP A 60 -16.44 -11.13 -7.60
CA ASP A 60 -16.80 -12.44 -8.13
C ASP A 60 -16.45 -13.57 -7.13
N ARG A 61 -17.43 -14.46 -6.88
CA ARG A 61 -17.28 -15.66 -6.02
C ARG A 61 -16.65 -15.36 -4.65
N ILE A 62 -17.06 -14.27 -4.04
CA ILE A 62 -16.44 -13.79 -2.79
C ILE A 62 -16.49 -14.86 -1.68
N GLU A 63 -17.60 -15.58 -1.53
CA GLU A 63 -17.75 -16.63 -0.52
C GLU A 63 -16.76 -17.79 -0.77
N ALA A 64 -16.65 -18.28 -2.01
CA ALA A 64 -15.73 -19.36 -2.35
C ALA A 64 -14.27 -18.95 -2.16
N ARG A 65 -13.93 -17.71 -2.46
CA ARG A 65 -12.59 -17.15 -2.23
C ARG A 65 -12.29 -17.02 -0.74
N GLN A 66 -13.27 -16.58 0.04
CA GLN A 66 -13.15 -16.47 1.49
C GLN A 66 -12.96 -17.84 2.14
N GLU A 67 -13.73 -18.86 1.74
CA GLU A 67 -13.56 -20.23 2.22
C GLU A 67 -12.19 -20.79 1.85
N TYR A 68 -11.74 -20.57 0.61
CA TYR A 68 -10.42 -21.02 0.15
C TYR A 68 -9.29 -20.38 0.96
N LEU A 69 -9.37 -19.06 1.21
CA LEU A 69 -8.36 -18.37 2.03
C LEU A 69 -8.43 -18.80 3.49
N ALA A 70 -9.64 -18.94 4.05
CA ALA A 70 -9.82 -19.38 5.43
C ALA A 70 -9.24 -20.80 5.66
N ALA A 71 -9.48 -21.73 4.73
CA ALA A 71 -8.90 -23.08 4.82
C ALA A 71 -7.38 -23.06 4.88
N GLN A 72 -6.73 -22.25 4.04
CA GLN A 72 -5.27 -22.10 4.07
C GLN A 72 -4.76 -21.45 5.35
N ILE A 73 -5.50 -20.50 5.94
CA ILE A 73 -5.14 -19.91 7.22
C ILE A 73 -5.21 -20.97 8.32
N PHE A 74 -6.23 -21.84 8.34
CA PHE A 74 -6.28 -22.97 9.28
C PHE A 74 -5.08 -23.90 9.08
N ASP A 75 -4.80 -24.32 7.85
CA ASP A 75 -3.64 -25.16 7.53
C ASP A 75 -2.32 -24.51 7.97
N SER A 76 -2.22 -23.19 7.83
CA SER A 76 -1.04 -22.43 8.25
C SER A 76 -0.86 -22.41 9.77
N ILE A 77 -1.94 -22.31 10.54
CA ILE A 77 -1.92 -22.40 12.00
C ILE A 77 -1.42 -23.78 12.45
N ASP A 78 -1.99 -24.84 11.87
CA ASP A 78 -1.57 -26.22 12.18
C ASP A 78 -0.10 -26.46 11.79
N TRP A 79 0.32 -25.90 10.65
CA TRP A 79 1.71 -26.00 10.21
C TRP A 79 2.66 -25.24 11.15
N LEU A 80 2.28 -24.04 11.60
CA LEU A 80 3.05 -23.24 12.56
C LEU A 80 3.19 -23.98 13.90
N GLU A 81 2.10 -24.55 14.45
CA GLU A 81 2.15 -25.32 15.68
C GLU A 81 3.12 -26.52 15.56
N LYS A 82 3.09 -27.23 14.43
CA LYS A 82 4.00 -28.36 14.18
C LYS A 82 5.44 -27.92 14.01
N THR A 83 5.68 -26.81 13.32
CA THR A 83 7.02 -26.34 12.98
C THR A 83 7.72 -25.68 14.18
N THR A 84 6.98 -24.90 14.95
CA THR A 84 7.52 -24.15 16.10
C THR A 84 7.44 -24.89 17.42
N HIS A 85 6.65 -25.98 17.50
CA HIS A 85 6.29 -26.70 18.72
C HIS A 85 5.62 -25.79 19.77
N GLN A 86 4.97 -24.71 19.32
CA GLN A 86 4.23 -23.79 20.16
C GLN A 86 2.73 -23.91 19.86
N LYS A 87 1.91 -23.75 20.88
CA LYS A 87 0.46 -23.65 20.69
C LYS A 87 0.09 -22.26 20.18
N PHE A 88 -0.82 -22.22 19.19
CA PHE A 88 -1.35 -20.98 18.69
C PHE A 88 -2.27 -20.34 19.74
N ASP A 89 -2.08 -19.06 19.98
CA ASP A 89 -2.82 -18.28 20.97
C ASP A 89 -4.04 -17.59 20.30
N ASP A 90 -5.21 -18.19 20.46
CA ASP A 90 -6.46 -17.71 19.87
C ASP A 90 -6.92 -16.39 20.47
N GLU A 91 -6.70 -16.16 21.77
CA GLU A 91 -7.09 -14.90 22.43
C GLU A 91 -6.24 -13.75 21.90
N ARG A 92 -4.94 -14.00 21.81
CA ARG A 92 -4.00 -13.04 21.22
C ARG A 92 -4.31 -12.77 19.75
N PHE A 93 -4.68 -13.80 18.99
CA PHE A 93 -5.07 -13.64 17.58
C PHE A 93 -6.30 -12.74 17.43
N ILE A 94 -7.34 -12.96 18.24
CA ILE A 94 -8.54 -12.11 18.26
C ILE A 94 -8.17 -10.66 18.63
N GLU A 95 -7.33 -10.46 19.65
CA GLU A 95 -6.83 -9.12 20.01
C GLU A 95 -6.13 -8.43 18.83
N LEU A 96 -5.26 -9.17 18.12
CA LEU A 96 -4.56 -8.63 16.95
C LEU A 96 -5.51 -8.21 15.82
N LEU A 97 -6.61 -8.94 15.60
CA LEU A 97 -7.62 -8.56 14.61
C LEU A 97 -8.37 -7.29 14.98
N HIS A 98 -8.64 -7.08 16.27
CA HIS A 98 -9.20 -5.80 16.74
C HIS A 98 -8.23 -4.65 16.48
N ASN A 99 -6.96 -4.82 16.82
CA ASN A 99 -5.93 -3.81 16.57
C ASN A 99 -5.76 -3.53 15.06
N LEU A 100 -5.72 -4.58 14.24
CA LEU A 100 -5.63 -4.46 12.79
C LEU A 100 -6.79 -3.68 12.20
N SER A 101 -8.04 -4.09 12.50
CA SER A 101 -9.22 -3.46 11.94
C SER A 101 -9.37 -2.00 12.36
N GLU A 102 -9.05 -1.66 13.60
CA GLU A 102 -9.07 -0.27 14.08
C GLU A 102 -7.95 0.57 13.44
N THR A 103 -6.74 0.02 13.34
CA THR A 103 -5.61 0.70 12.70
C THR A 103 -5.90 1.02 11.23
N GLU A 104 -6.43 0.05 10.48
CA GLU A 104 -6.74 0.22 9.06
C GLU A 104 -7.92 1.19 8.84
N SER A 105 -8.94 1.14 9.70
CA SER A 105 -10.04 2.10 9.69
C SER A 105 -9.54 3.53 9.88
N LEU A 106 -8.72 3.76 10.89
CA LEU A 106 -8.15 5.09 11.18
C LEU A 106 -7.22 5.59 10.08
N TRP A 107 -6.41 4.70 9.48
CA TRP A 107 -5.57 5.08 8.34
C TRP A 107 -6.41 5.46 7.12
N ALA A 108 -7.50 4.75 6.86
CA ALA A 108 -8.44 5.11 5.79
C ALA A 108 -9.09 6.47 6.05
N GLU A 109 -9.49 6.78 7.29
CA GLU A 109 -10.00 8.11 7.66
C GLU A 109 -8.96 9.21 7.38
N ILE A 110 -7.68 8.99 7.73
CA ILE A 110 -6.59 9.92 7.46
C ILE A 110 -6.43 10.15 5.95
N CYS A 111 -6.47 9.07 5.15
CA CYS A 111 -6.41 9.19 3.70
C CYS A 111 -7.58 10.00 3.14
N ILE A 112 -8.79 9.81 3.65
CA ILE A 112 -9.98 10.58 3.25
C ILE A 112 -9.88 12.04 3.68
N LEU A 113 -9.41 12.33 4.88
CA LEU A 113 -9.14 13.71 5.34
C LEU A 113 -8.17 14.44 4.40
N ASN A 114 -7.29 13.71 3.73
CA ASN A 114 -6.36 14.29 2.75
C ASN A 114 -7.02 14.72 1.43
N GLN A 115 -8.34 14.55 1.28
CA GLN A 115 -9.12 15.16 0.21
C GLN A 115 -9.29 16.68 0.41
N ALA A 116 -9.11 17.17 1.64
CA ALA A 116 -9.21 18.61 1.93
C ALA A 116 -8.24 19.46 1.09
N ILE A 117 -8.65 20.70 0.81
CA ILE A 117 -7.85 21.69 0.11
C ILE A 117 -7.65 22.90 1.06
N PRO A 118 -6.40 23.21 1.43
CA PRO A 118 -5.16 22.55 1.04
C PRO A 118 -5.01 21.16 1.69
N ALA A 119 -4.16 20.30 1.08
CA ALA A 119 -3.90 18.96 1.61
C ALA A 119 -3.13 19.04 2.94
N PRO A 120 -3.60 18.39 4.02
CA PRO A 120 -2.90 18.38 5.31
C PRO A 120 -1.63 17.53 5.32
N LEU A 121 -1.49 16.55 4.40
CA LEU A 121 -0.33 15.68 4.27
C LEU A 121 0.17 15.63 2.83
N ASP A 122 1.50 15.64 2.66
CA ASP A 122 2.17 15.34 1.40
C ASP A 122 2.42 13.84 1.24
N GLN A 123 2.83 13.41 0.04
CA GLN A 123 3.08 12.00 -0.26
C GLN A 123 4.22 11.39 0.56
N ARG A 124 5.21 12.18 0.98
CA ARG A 124 6.32 11.68 1.82
C ARG A 124 5.84 11.41 3.23
N ALA A 125 4.98 12.26 3.77
CA ALA A 125 4.30 12.01 5.03
C ALA A 125 3.44 10.75 4.94
N LEU A 126 2.62 10.61 3.89
CA LEU A 126 1.81 9.41 3.65
C LEU A 126 2.66 8.14 3.58
N PHE A 127 3.79 8.15 2.85
CA PHE A 127 4.70 6.99 2.78
C PHE A 127 5.43 6.69 4.08
N THR A 128 5.58 7.66 4.96
CA THR A 128 6.16 7.43 6.29
C THR A 128 5.12 6.90 7.26
N LEU A 129 3.92 7.48 7.21
CA LEU A 129 2.88 7.25 8.22
C LEU A 129 2.05 5.98 7.98
N TYR A 130 1.99 5.42 6.76
CA TYR A 130 1.31 4.13 6.56
C TYR A 130 2.10 2.96 7.16
N PHE A 131 3.43 3.10 7.27
CA PHE A 131 4.34 2.01 7.62
C PHE A 131 4.09 1.40 9.01
N PRO A 132 3.87 2.19 10.10
CA PRO A 132 3.52 1.60 11.40
C PRO A 132 2.27 0.71 11.35
N GLY A 133 1.22 1.13 10.65
CA GLY A 133 0.00 0.34 10.50
C GLY A 133 0.20 -0.94 9.70
N PHE A 134 1.10 -0.91 8.73
CA PHE A 134 1.44 -2.08 7.91
C PHE A 134 2.35 -3.08 8.64
N MET A 135 3.34 -2.60 9.43
CA MET A 135 4.38 -3.43 10.02
C MET A 135 4.19 -3.69 11.52
N LEU A 136 3.47 -2.83 12.23
CA LEU A 136 3.37 -2.84 13.68
C LEU A 136 1.92 -2.99 14.20
N PHE A 137 0.97 -3.39 13.34
CA PHE A 137 -0.44 -3.56 13.71
C PHE A 137 -0.64 -4.53 14.89
N TYR A 138 0.31 -5.43 15.12
CA TYR A 138 0.31 -6.37 16.24
C TYR A 138 0.64 -5.72 17.60
N GLN A 139 1.14 -4.49 17.60
CA GLN A 139 1.38 -3.73 18.83
C GLN A 139 0.08 -3.08 19.30
N LYS A 140 -0.21 -3.16 20.60
CA LYS A 140 -1.40 -2.54 21.20
C LYS A 140 -1.39 -1.01 21.16
N GLU A 141 -0.20 -0.42 21.02
CA GLU A 141 0.03 1.03 20.92
C GLU A 141 -0.33 1.58 19.53
N THR A 142 -0.34 0.75 18.49
CA THR A 142 -0.53 1.20 17.11
C THR A 142 -1.90 1.86 16.88
N PRO A 143 -3.04 1.30 17.32
CA PRO A 143 -4.32 1.99 17.20
C PRO A 143 -4.37 3.34 17.95
N ALA A 144 -3.70 3.45 19.10
CA ALA A 144 -3.62 4.72 19.86
C ALA A 144 -2.86 5.78 19.06
N PHE A 145 -1.71 5.43 18.47
CA PHE A 145 -0.95 6.32 17.59
C PHE A 145 -1.80 6.81 16.42
N TYR A 146 -2.56 5.92 15.75
CA TYR A 146 -3.39 6.34 14.63
C TYR A 146 -4.60 7.17 15.02
N ARG A 147 -5.14 7.02 16.23
CA ARG A 147 -6.17 7.93 16.74
C ARG A 147 -5.62 9.36 16.91
N GLU A 148 -4.45 9.49 17.56
CA GLU A 148 -3.79 10.79 17.71
C GLU A 148 -3.44 11.40 16.35
N LEU A 149 -2.92 10.60 15.42
CA LEU A 149 -2.59 11.05 14.07
C LEU A 149 -3.84 11.54 13.31
N ARG A 150 -4.95 10.78 13.37
CA ARG A 150 -6.21 11.14 12.75
C ARG A 150 -6.73 12.48 13.30
N ASP A 151 -6.68 12.64 14.62
CA ASP A 151 -7.15 13.85 15.29
C ASP A 151 -6.26 15.06 14.93
N GLU A 152 -4.94 14.90 14.84
CA GLU A 152 -4.03 15.92 14.34
C GLU A 152 -4.33 16.30 12.88
N VAL A 153 -4.54 15.33 12.00
CA VAL A 153 -4.87 15.60 10.60
C VAL A 153 -6.23 16.29 10.47
N ALA A 154 -7.23 15.88 11.27
CA ALA A 154 -8.54 16.55 11.31
C ALA A 154 -8.41 18.01 11.80
N HIS A 155 -7.56 18.27 12.79
CA HIS A 155 -7.27 19.62 13.25
C HIS A 155 -6.62 20.45 12.14
N ARG A 156 -5.63 19.92 11.42
CA ARG A 156 -5.02 20.60 10.28
C ARG A 156 -6.04 20.96 9.21
N VAL A 157 -6.97 20.04 8.91
CA VAL A 157 -8.07 20.32 7.97
C VAL A 157 -8.94 21.48 8.48
N ALA A 158 -9.33 21.46 9.75
CA ALA A 158 -10.17 22.48 10.34
C ALA A 158 -9.51 23.88 10.33
N ASP A 159 -8.20 23.94 10.54
CA ASP A 159 -7.43 25.17 10.60
C ASP A 159 -6.83 25.59 9.24
N GLY A 160 -7.04 24.80 8.17
CA GLY A 160 -6.49 25.06 6.84
C GLY A 160 -4.97 24.96 6.78
N ILE A 161 -4.36 24.11 7.61
CA ILE A 161 -2.91 23.90 7.67
C ILE A 161 -2.48 22.99 6.53
N ALA A 162 -1.77 23.57 5.56
CA ALA A 162 -1.27 22.87 4.38
C ALA A 162 0.02 22.08 4.68
N ALA A 163 0.18 20.90 4.07
CA ALA A 163 1.47 20.21 4.01
C ALA A 163 2.54 21.01 3.26
N TRP A 164 2.10 21.77 2.25
CA TRP A 164 2.92 22.70 1.49
C TRP A 164 2.19 24.02 1.31
N PRO A 165 2.73 25.16 1.77
CA PRO A 165 2.02 26.44 1.83
C PRO A 165 1.72 27.04 0.47
N TYR A 166 2.33 26.53 -0.61
CA TYR A 166 2.18 27.04 -1.98
C TYR A 166 1.43 26.04 -2.87
N GLU A 167 0.46 25.30 -2.33
CA GLU A 167 -0.34 24.34 -3.12
C GLU A 167 -1.11 25.04 -4.23
N LYS A 168 -0.75 24.77 -5.49
CA LYS A 168 -1.40 25.28 -6.72
C LYS A 168 -2.01 24.16 -7.55
N ALA A 169 -1.44 22.95 -7.45
CA ALA A 169 -1.89 21.76 -8.16
C ALA A 169 -1.72 20.53 -7.29
N ARG A 170 -2.54 19.52 -7.54
CA ARG A 170 -2.61 18.26 -6.79
C ARG A 170 -2.30 17.10 -7.71
N ILE A 171 -1.38 16.25 -7.31
CA ILE A 171 -0.89 15.14 -8.13
C ILE A 171 -1.17 13.82 -7.42
N LEU A 172 -1.77 12.88 -8.13
CA LEU A 172 -1.81 11.49 -7.70
C LEU A 172 -0.52 10.80 -8.13
N HIS A 173 0.05 9.97 -7.27
CA HIS A 173 1.21 9.13 -7.61
C HIS A 173 0.76 7.66 -7.75
N ASP A 174 1.14 6.99 -8.84
CA ASP A 174 0.93 5.55 -9.00
C ASP A 174 2.22 4.76 -8.83
N SER A 175 2.10 3.49 -8.40
CA SER A 175 3.20 2.58 -8.08
C SER A 175 3.95 2.94 -6.79
N GLN A 176 4.98 2.15 -6.49
CA GLN A 176 5.88 2.45 -5.37
C GLN A 176 6.78 3.63 -5.71
N PRO A 177 7.17 4.45 -4.73
CA PRO A 177 8.14 5.51 -4.97
C PRO A 177 9.53 4.92 -5.18
N PRO A 178 10.45 5.66 -5.80
CA PRO A 178 11.87 5.34 -5.74
C PRO A 178 12.38 5.65 -4.32
N TRP A 179 12.34 4.63 -3.42
CA TRP A 179 12.64 4.80 -1.99
C TRP A 179 13.98 5.48 -1.72
N HIS A 180 14.96 5.27 -2.59
CA HIS A 180 16.27 5.91 -2.52
C HIS A 180 16.28 7.37 -3.00
N TRP A 181 15.18 7.84 -3.61
CA TRP A 181 15.11 9.17 -4.24
C TRP A 181 13.76 9.86 -4.05
N MET A 182 13.29 9.93 -2.81
CA MET A 182 12.02 10.57 -2.42
C MET A 182 11.97 12.07 -2.73
N LYS A 183 13.09 12.68 -3.12
CA LYS A 183 13.14 14.10 -3.50
C LYS A 183 12.33 14.42 -4.77
N VAL A 184 11.87 13.42 -5.54
CA VAL A 184 10.95 13.63 -6.67
C VAL A 184 9.72 14.47 -6.27
N PHE A 185 9.19 14.25 -5.06
CA PHE A 185 8.06 15.02 -4.55
C PHE A 185 8.44 16.47 -4.25
N ARG A 186 9.68 16.73 -3.81
CA ARG A 186 10.20 18.10 -3.61
C ARG A 186 10.37 18.86 -4.92
N ILE A 187 10.69 18.17 -6.02
CA ILE A 187 10.77 18.83 -7.34
C ILE A 187 9.39 19.31 -7.77
N MET A 188 8.35 18.50 -7.61
CA MET A 188 6.97 18.93 -7.88
C MET A 188 6.55 20.11 -7.00
N GLU A 189 6.88 20.08 -5.71
CA GLU A 189 6.57 21.16 -4.77
C GLU A 189 7.24 22.51 -5.15
N GLN A 190 8.40 22.48 -5.82
CA GLN A 190 9.03 23.71 -6.35
C GLN A 190 8.16 24.40 -7.41
N TYR A 191 7.20 23.71 -8.02
CA TYR A 191 6.22 24.26 -8.94
C TYR A 191 4.86 24.52 -8.26
N GLY A 192 4.76 24.28 -6.96
CA GLY A 192 3.49 24.36 -6.23
C GLY A 192 2.60 23.12 -6.42
N ALA A 193 3.13 22.03 -6.96
CA ALA A 193 2.37 20.80 -7.13
C ALA A 193 2.61 19.85 -5.94
N VAL A 194 1.54 19.48 -5.24
CA VAL A 194 1.60 18.60 -4.08
C VAL A 194 1.08 17.21 -4.47
N SER A 195 1.88 16.18 -4.21
CA SER A 195 1.38 14.81 -4.33
C SER A 195 0.58 14.48 -3.07
N VAL A 196 -0.73 14.26 -3.25
CA VAL A 196 -1.73 14.17 -2.18
C VAL A 196 -2.19 12.76 -1.88
N GLY A 197 -1.73 11.78 -2.66
CA GLY A 197 -2.13 10.39 -2.49
C GLY A 197 -1.42 9.47 -3.45
N SER A 198 -1.46 8.18 -3.15
CA SER A 198 -1.04 7.13 -4.06
C SER A 198 -1.82 5.86 -3.81
N GLN A 199 -2.08 5.12 -4.87
CA GLN A 199 -2.69 3.81 -4.75
C GLN A 199 -1.87 2.92 -3.79
N TYR A 200 -0.54 3.00 -3.82
CA TYR A 200 0.32 2.22 -2.94
C TYR A 200 0.15 2.59 -1.46
N ALA A 201 0.28 3.88 -1.10
CA ALA A 201 0.18 4.30 0.30
C ALA A 201 -1.21 4.04 0.91
N PHE A 202 -2.25 4.19 0.10
CA PHE A 202 -3.63 3.97 0.53
C PHE A 202 -3.93 2.48 0.65
N CYS A 203 -3.65 1.70 -0.39
CA CYS A 203 -4.07 0.30 -0.45
C CYS A 203 -3.16 -0.65 0.31
N ALA A 204 -1.88 -0.31 0.53
CA ALA A 204 -0.98 -1.11 1.36
C ALA A 204 -1.33 -1.03 2.85
N GLY A 205 -1.83 0.12 3.30
CA GLY A 205 -2.10 0.39 4.71
C GLY A 205 -3.52 0.10 5.17
N CYS A 206 -4.49 0.00 4.26
CA CYS A 206 -5.90 -0.21 4.62
C CYS A 206 -6.76 -0.72 3.45
N SER A 207 -8.05 -0.90 3.71
CA SER A 207 -9.11 -1.04 2.73
C SER A 207 -10.03 0.18 2.75
N PHE A 208 -10.92 0.27 1.78
CA PHE A 208 -11.98 1.28 1.72
C PHE A 208 -13.29 0.61 1.35
N ASP A 209 -14.36 1.07 1.96
CA ASP A 209 -15.71 0.75 1.51
C ASP A 209 -16.07 1.74 0.38
N VAL A 210 -16.61 1.22 -0.72
CA VAL A 210 -17.04 2.03 -1.85
C VAL A 210 -18.54 1.92 -1.97
N ASP A 211 -19.24 3.04 -1.90
CA ASP A 211 -20.69 3.06 -2.01
C ASP A 211 -21.18 2.93 -3.46
N ASN A 212 -22.51 2.87 -3.66
CA ASN A 212 -23.12 2.74 -4.98
C ASN A 212 -22.89 3.95 -5.91
N GLN A 213 -22.38 5.06 -5.38
CA GLN A 213 -22.01 6.25 -6.13
C GLN A 213 -20.51 6.27 -6.45
N GLY A 214 -19.76 5.26 -5.99
CA GLY A 214 -18.31 5.18 -6.17
C GLY A 214 -17.51 6.02 -5.19
N ILE A 215 -18.15 6.52 -4.12
CA ILE A 215 -17.46 7.31 -3.08
C ILE A 215 -16.77 6.39 -2.09
N TRP A 216 -15.56 6.72 -1.76
CA TRP A 216 -14.72 5.97 -0.84
C TRP A 216 -14.95 6.40 0.60
N HIS A 217 -15.16 5.42 1.47
CA HIS A 217 -15.36 5.59 2.90
C HIS A 217 -14.36 4.74 3.69
N ALA A 218 -14.00 5.20 4.88
CA ALA A 218 -13.24 4.37 5.79
C ALA A 218 -14.09 3.16 6.23
N PRO A 219 -13.54 1.94 6.22
CA PRO A 219 -14.25 0.77 6.72
C PRO A 219 -14.43 0.89 8.23
N ARG A 220 -15.57 0.43 8.75
CA ARG A 220 -15.77 0.38 10.19
C ARG A 220 -14.96 -0.77 10.81
N SER A 221 -14.28 -0.50 11.91
CA SER A 221 -13.57 -1.51 12.70
C SER A 221 -14.52 -2.60 13.24
N ILE A 222 -13.96 -3.73 13.68
CA ILE A 222 -14.72 -4.82 14.36
C ILE A 222 -15.61 -4.25 15.45
N LYS A 223 -15.07 -3.37 16.28
CA LYS A 223 -15.79 -2.76 17.41
C LYS A 223 -16.97 -1.89 16.96
N GLU A 224 -16.77 -1.06 15.95
CA GLU A 224 -17.81 -0.18 15.41
C GLU A 224 -18.92 -0.93 14.67
N GLN A 225 -18.59 -2.10 14.11
CA GLN A 225 -19.56 -3.00 13.50
C GLN A 225 -20.34 -3.84 14.54
N GLY A 226 -19.90 -3.86 15.81
CA GLY A 226 -20.47 -4.71 16.85
C GLY A 226 -20.21 -6.21 16.63
N ILE A 227 -19.18 -6.56 15.85
CA ILE A 227 -18.80 -7.95 15.57
C ILE A 227 -18.14 -8.54 16.81
N VAL A 228 -18.55 -9.77 17.18
CA VAL A 228 -17.99 -10.52 18.29
C VAL A 228 -17.29 -11.77 17.75
N LEU A 229 -15.99 -11.80 17.85
CA LEU A 229 -15.16 -12.97 17.52
C LEU A 229 -15.04 -13.84 18.76
N LYS A 230 -15.66 -15.03 18.74
CA LYS A 230 -15.76 -15.91 19.92
C LYS A 230 -14.67 -16.97 19.99
N ASN A 231 -14.09 -17.32 18.85
CA ASN A 231 -13.17 -18.45 18.71
C ASN A 231 -12.31 -18.28 17.45
N ARG A 232 -11.38 -19.23 17.26
CA ARG A 232 -10.48 -19.28 16.09
C ARG A 232 -11.23 -19.25 14.76
N GLU A 233 -12.37 -19.96 14.66
CA GLU A 233 -13.12 -20.03 13.41
C GLU A 233 -13.69 -18.68 13.01
N ASP A 234 -14.32 -17.97 13.94
CA ASP A 234 -14.83 -16.62 13.71
C ASP A 234 -13.69 -15.68 13.28
N ALA A 235 -12.55 -15.76 13.98
CA ALA A 235 -11.39 -14.94 13.74
C ALA A 235 -10.75 -15.19 12.35
N VAL A 236 -10.58 -16.46 11.97
CA VAL A 236 -10.01 -16.84 10.66
C VAL A 236 -10.94 -16.40 9.52
N ARG A 237 -12.25 -16.64 9.64
CA ARG A 237 -13.24 -16.23 8.62
C ARG A 237 -13.30 -14.71 8.49
N PHE A 238 -13.26 -13.99 9.62
CA PHE A 238 -13.15 -12.53 9.60
C PHE A 238 -11.89 -12.07 8.88
N LEU A 239 -10.72 -12.61 9.24
CA LEU A 239 -9.47 -12.24 8.59
C LEU A 239 -9.49 -12.50 7.08
N ALA A 240 -9.99 -13.65 6.65
CA ALA A 240 -10.10 -13.99 5.24
C ALA A 240 -10.98 -13.00 4.47
N GLY A 241 -12.15 -12.65 5.01
CA GLY A 241 -13.04 -11.65 4.41
C GLY A 241 -12.43 -10.24 4.42
N TRP A 242 -11.84 -9.84 5.54
CA TRP A 242 -11.19 -8.53 5.68
C TRP A 242 -10.04 -8.36 4.68
N GLN A 243 -9.18 -9.36 4.53
CA GLN A 243 -8.06 -9.31 3.59
C GLN A 243 -8.53 -9.27 2.14
N LEU A 244 -9.53 -10.05 1.76
CA LEU A 244 -10.08 -10.03 0.41
C LEU A 244 -10.76 -8.70 0.04
N GLY A 245 -11.21 -7.94 1.02
CA GLY A 245 -11.74 -6.58 0.83
C GLY A 245 -10.67 -5.52 0.59
N ARG A 246 -9.38 -5.84 0.80
CA ARG A 246 -8.31 -4.85 0.61
C ARG A 246 -8.08 -4.57 -0.87
N LEU A 247 -8.01 -3.29 -1.21
CA LEU A 247 -7.74 -2.83 -2.58
C LEU A 247 -6.39 -3.33 -3.12
N MET A 248 -5.41 -3.59 -2.25
CA MET A 248 -4.14 -4.15 -2.67
C MET A 248 -4.32 -5.45 -3.44
N PHE A 249 -5.19 -6.35 -3.01
CA PHE A 249 -5.44 -7.59 -3.73
C PHE A 249 -6.10 -7.35 -5.09
N SER A 250 -6.96 -6.34 -5.22
CA SER A 250 -7.53 -5.98 -6.50
C SER A 250 -6.51 -5.39 -7.47
N ILE A 251 -5.51 -4.66 -6.96
CA ILE A 251 -4.40 -4.12 -7.78
C ILE A 251 -3.55 -5.23 -8.37
N PHE A 252 -3.27 -6.29 -7.60
CA PHE A 252 -2.43 -7.41 -8.04
C PHE A 252 -3.20 -8.49 -8.82
N SER A 253 -4.51 -8.59 -8.63
CA SER A 253 -5.32 -9.68 -9.18
C SER A 253 -6.57 -9.22 -9.94
N GLY A 254 -6.83 -7.93 -10.01
CA GLY A 254 -7.95 -7.36 -10.72
C GLY A 254 -7.69 -7.16 -12.22
N THR A 255 -8.74 -6.77 -12.93
CA THR A 255 -8.65 -6.42 -14.35
C THR A 255 -8.05 -5.02 -14.56
N PRO A 256 -7.57 -4.70 -15.78
CA PRO A 256 -7.19 -3.32 -16.11
C PRO A 256 -8.32 -2.32 -15.84
N GLU A 257 -9.57 -2.70 -16.10
CA GLU A 257 -10.76 -1.89 -15.89
C GLU A 257 -10.96 -1.56 -14.41
N ASP A 258 -10.78 -2.54 -13.51
CA ASP A 258 -10.90 -2.34 -12.07
C ASP A 258 -9.85 -1.34 -11.56
N LYS A 259 -8.58 -1.52 -11.97
CA LYS A 259 -7.50 -0.61 -11.59
C LYS A 259 -7.72 0.79 -12.17
N ASN A 260 -8.16 0.90 -13.43
CA ASN A 260 -8.48 2.17 -14.06
C ASN A 260 -9.60 2.91 -13.33
N GLN A 261 -10.65 2.19 -12.93
CA GLN A 261 -11.75 2.77 -12.18
C GLN A 261 -11.29 3.32 -10.84
N HIS A 262 -10.46 2.59 -10.09
CA HIS A 262 -9.90 3.06 -8.82
C HIS A 262 -9.06 4.33 -9.02
N LEU A 263 -8.18 4.36 -10.02
CA LEU A 263 -7.35 5.53 -10.28
C LEU A 263 -8.21 6.76 -10.66
N LEU A 264 -9.24 6.57 -11.48
CA LEU A 264 -10.17 7.64 -11.85
C LEU A 264 -10.92 8.18 -10.63
N GLN A 265 -11.44 7.31 -9.76
CA GLN A 265 -12.10 7.70 -8.52
C GLN A 265 -11.15 8.47 -7.59
N MET A 266 -9.89 8.00 -7.44
CA MET A 266 -8.90 8.70 -6.65
C MET A 266 -8.58 10.09 -7.21
N VAL A 267 -8.34 10.21 -8.53
CA VAL A 267 -8.10 11.51 -9.17
C VAL A 267 -9.25 12.48 -8.91
N GLN A 268 -10.49 12.00 -9.03
CA GLN A 268 -11.69 12.83 -8.83
C GLN A 268 -11.87 13.22 -7.36
N GLN A 269 -11.82 12.25 -6.43
CA GLN A 269 -12.15 12.49 -5.02
C GLN A 269 -11.04 13.23 -4.27
N TRP A 270 -9.77 13.07 -4.68
CA TRP A 270 -8.65 13.84 -4.13
C TRP A 270 -8.38 15.13 -4.91
N HIS A 271 -9.28 15.50 -5.85
CA HIS A 271 -9.20 16.72 -6.63
C HIS A 271 -7.85 16.89 -7.35
N CYS A 272 -7.34 15.82 -7.97
CA CYS A 272 -6.03 15.85 -8.61
C CYS A 272 -6.10 16.47 -10.02
N ASP A 273 -5.16 17.37 -10.32
CA ASP A 273 -4.98 18.01 -11.62
C ASP A 273 -4.23 17.10 -12.61
N GLY A 274 -3.58 16.04 -12.11
CA GLY A 274 -2.88 15.09 -12.92
C GLY A 274 -2.39 13.89 -12.12
N ILE A 275 -1.79 12.94 -12.84
CA ILE A 275 -1.22 11.72 -12.26
C ILE A 275 0.20 11.48 -12.76
N VAL A 276 1.09 11.04 -11.87
CA VAL A 276 2.46 10.64 -12.20
C VAL A 276 2.62 9.15 -11.99
N PHE A 277 3.07 8.44 -13.03
CA PHE A 277 3.39 7.01 -12.99
C PHE A 277 4.89 6.79 -12.82
N HIS A 278 5.28 6.04 -11.80
CA HIS A 278 6.62 5.50 -11.68
C HIS A 278 6.66 4.13 -12.35
N LEU A 279 7.31 4.03 -13.52
CA LEU A 279 7.57 2.77 -14.20
C LEU A 279 8.65 1.99 -13.45
N ASN A 280 8.23 1.30 -12.41
CA ASN A 280 9.12 0.66 -11.45
C ASN A 280 9.52 -0.74 -11.92
N ARG A 281 10.75 -0.88 -12.43
CA ARG A 281 11.31 -2.16 -12.89
C ARG A 281 11.53 -3.17 -11.74
N GLY A 282 11.61 -2.69 -10.51
CA GLY A 282 11.85 -3.53 -9.33
C GLY A 282 10.61 -4.13 -8.70
N CYS A 283 9.41 -3.78 -9.17
CA CYS A 283 8.15 -4.31 -8.66
C CYS A 283 7.10 -4.44 -9.76
N GLU A 284 7.09 -5.57 -10.44
CA GLU A 284 6.13 -5.85 -11.49
C GLU A 284 4.69 -5.84 -10.98
N GLY A 285 4.43 -6.33 -9.76
CA GLY A 285 3.08 -6.41 -9.20
C GLY A 285 2.35 -5.07 -9.14
N VAL A 286 2.97 -4.03 -8.60
CA VAL A 286 2.36 -2.69 -8.52
C VAL A 286 2.46 -1.94 -9.85
N ALA A 287 3.52 -2.17 -10.62
CA ALA A 287 3.76 -1.52 -11.90
C ALA A 287 3.04 -2.17 -13.10
N GLN A 288 2.40 -3.34 -12.89
CA GLN A 288 1.65 -3.97 -13.98
C GLN A 288 0.50 -3.09 -14.48
N LEU A 289 0.14 -3.26 -15.76
CA LEU A 289 -0.95 -2.53 -16.43
C LEU A 289 -0.73 -1.02 -16.55
N GLN A 290 0.48 -0.52 -16.32
CA GLN A 290 0.74 0.92 -16.36
C GLN A 290 0.48 1.54 -17.75
N LEU A 291 0.71 0.80 -18.84
CA LEU A 291 0.42 1.32 -20.17
C LEU A 291 -1.09 1.51 -20.34
N GLU A 292 -1.88 0.52 -19.99
CA GLU A 292 -3.35 0.55 -20.04
C GLU A 292 -3.91 1.63 -19.14
N ASN A 293 -3.38 1.75 -17.92
CA ASN A 293 -3.80 2.79 -16.96
C ASN A 293 -3.47 4.21 -17.48
N ARG A 294 -2.28 4.43 -18.03
CA ARG A 294 -1.91 5.71 -18.63
C ARG A 294 -2.83 6.08 -19.80
N LEU A 295 -3.11 5.12 -20.70
CA LEU A 295 -4.02 5.34 -21.83
C LEU A 295 -5.45 5.65 -21.34
N ALA A 296 -5.92 4.99 -20.28
CA ALA A 296 -7.22 5.25 -19.70
C ALA A 296 -7.31 6.67 -19.10
N MET A 297 -6.26 7.12 -18.36
CA MET A 297 -6.22 8.47 -17.81
C MET A 297 -6.20 9.52 -18.91
N VAL A 298 -5.39 9.35 -19.95
CA VAL A 298 -5.34 10.26 -21.11
C VAL A 298 -6.70 10.32 -21.81
N LYS A 299 -7.38 9.18 -22.03
CA LYS A 299 -8.73 9.13 -22.61
C LYS A 299 -9.77 9.84 -21.75
N ALA A 300 -9.59 9.83 -20.44
CA ALA A 300 -10.44 10.57 -19.50
C ALA A 300 -10.11 12.08 -19.42
N GLY A 301 -9.13 12.55 -20.18
CA GLY A 301 -8.71 13.96 -20.18
C GLY A 301 -7.82 14.34 -18.98
N ILE A 302 -7.28 13.37 -18.27
CA ILE A 302 -6.41 13.59 -17.11
C ILE A 302 -4.96 13.73 -17.61
N PRO A 303 -4.24 14.81 -17.27
CA PRO A 303 -2.83 14.96 -17.56
C PRO A 303 -1.98 13.84 -16.91
N VAL A 304 -1.05 13.28 -17.67
CA VAL A 304 -0.24 12.13 -17.25
C VAL A 304 1.24 12.42 -17.40
N GLY A 305 1.96 12.39 -16.27
CA GLY A 305 3.41 12.33 -16.23
C GLY A 305 3.91 10.89 -16.00
N SER A 306 5.16 10.61 -16.35
CA SER A 306 5.79 9.34 -16.01
C SER A 306 7.30 9.43 -16.01
N PHE A 307 7.93 8.66 -15.15
CA PHE A 307 9.37 8.44 -15.14
C PHE A 307 9.67 6.96 -14.91
N GLU A 308 10.86 6.53 -15.32
CA GLU A 308 11.33 5.16 -15.17
C GLU A 308 12.33 5.07 -14.02
N GLY A 309 12.34 3.93 -13.35
CA GLY A 309 13.31 3.68 -12.29
C GLY A 309 13.14 2.31 -11.64
N ASN A 310 13.84 2.15 -10.55
CA ASN A 310 13.73 0.97 -9.68
C ASN A 310 13.53 1.45 -8.24
N MET A 311 12.62 0.81 -7.51
CA MET A 311 12.33 1.21 -6.13
C MET A 311 13.53 1.06 -5.17
N ALA A 312 14.51 0.20 -5.50
CA ALA A 312 15.61 -0.17 -4.62
C ALA A 312 16.99 -0.07 -5.24
N ASP A 313 17.12 -0.21 -6.56
CA ASP A 313 18.41 -0.19 -7.24
C ASP A 313 18.64 1.16 -7.93
N HIS A 314 19.44 2.00 -7.28
CA HIS A 314 19.78 3.34 -7.79
C HIS A 314 20.59 3.32 -9.10
N ARG A 315 21.18 2.17 -9.49
CA ARG A 315 21.91 2.03 -10.76
C ARG A 315 20.97 2.00 -11.96
N GLU A 316 19.70 1.64 -11.73
CA GLU A 316 18.64 1.64 -12.74
C GLU A 316 17.80 2.93 -12.71
N PHE A 317 18.33 4.00 -12.15
CA PHE A 317 17.65 5.26 -11.99
C PHE A 317 18.47 6.40 -12.58
N ASP A 318 17.92 7.06 -13.61
CA ASP A 318 18.49 8.27 -14.20
C ASP A 318 17.86 9.51 -13.58
N GLU A 319 18.60 10.12 -12.65
CA GLU A 319 18.14 11.29 -11.93
C GLU A 319 17.89 12.49 -12.86
N ALA A 320 18.81 12.78 -13.78
CA ALA A 320 18.70 13.92 -14.68
C ALA A 320 17.47 13.79 -15.59
N GLN A 321 17.30 12.64 -16.23
CA GLN A 321 16.14 12.36 -17.07
C GLN A 321 14.83 12.42 -16.26
N THR A 322 14.83 11.94 -15.01
CA THR A 322 13.65 12.00 -14.16
C THR A 322 13.27 13.43 -13.81
N ILE A 323 14.27 14.27 -13.49
CA ILE A 323 14.04 15.70 -13.23
C ILE A 323 13.41 16.34 -14.46
N ASP A 324 14.01 16.18 -15.64
CA ASP A 324 13.52 16.79 -16.90
C ASP A 324 12.08 16.35 -17.19
N ARG A 325 11.74 15.07 -17.00
CA ARG A 325 10.38 14.55 -17.22
C ARG A 325 9.36 15.13 -16.24
N ILE A 326 9.71 15.24 -14.96
CA ILE A 326 8.83 15.81 -13.94
C ILE A 326 8.66 17.31 -14.17
N GLU A 327 9.73 18.06 -14.42
CA GLU A 327 9.66 19.49 -14.73
C GLU A 327 8.82 19.75 -15.98
N SER A 328 9.04 19.02 -17.07
CA SER A 328 8.22 19.12 -18.29
C SER A 328 6.74 18.79 -18.02
N PHE A 329 6.45 17.83 -17.14
CA PHE A 329 5.08 17.52 -16.75
C PHE A 329 4.47 18.69 -15.95
N MET A 330 5.19 19.28 -15.00
CA MET A 330 4.71 20.47 -14.28
C MET A 330 4.42 21.64 -15.22
N GLU A 331 5.31 21.91 -16.18
CA GLU A 331 5.11 22.93 -17.19
C GLU A 331 3.90 22.64 -18.10
N SER A 332 3.65 21.38 -18.43
CA SER A 332 2.46 20.98 -19.21
C SER A 332 1.13 21.24 -18.47
N LEU A 333 1.17 21.32 -17.13
CA LEU A 333 0.04 21.75 -16.29
C LEU A 333 -0.07 23.29 -16.19
N GLY A 334 0.79 24.04 -16.89
CA GLY A 334 0.82 25.51 -16.82
C GLY A 334 1.50 26.04 -15.55
N LEU A 335 2.23 25.21 -14.84
CA LEU A 335 2.93 25.61 -13.63
C LEU A 335 4.32 26.17 -13.96
N THR A 336 4.78 27.11 -13.16
CA THR A 336 6.11 27.70 -13.22
C THR A 336 6.83 27.51 -11.90
N LYS A 337 8.15 27.38 -11.96
CA LYS A 337 8.97 27.21 -10.76
C LYS A 337 8.81 28.42 -9.83
N LEU A 338 8.59 28.13 -8.55
CA LEU A 338 8.38 29.16 -7.53
C LEU A 338 9.70 29.86 -7.21
N GLU A 339 9.66 31.17 -7.10
CA GLU A 339 10.75 31.95 -6.49
C GLU A 339 10.58 31.82 -4.96
N LEU A 340 11.20 30.79 -4.37
CA LEU A 340 11.18 30.58 -2.93
C LEU A 340 12.32 31.43 -2.32
N ALA A 341 11.96 32.36 -1.44
CA ALA A 341 12.89 33.26 -0.74
C ALA A 341 13.72 32.49 0.31
#